data_af9ce80392cf365a708cbd7f81de89db
#
_entry.id   af9ce80392cf365a708cbd7f81de89db
#
_cell.length_a   1.000
_cell.length_b   1.000
_cell.length_c   1.000
_cell.angle_alpha   90.00
_cell.angle_beta   90.00
_cell.angle_gamma   90.00
#
_symmetry.space_group_name_H-M   'P 1'
#
loop_
_entity.id
_entity.type
_entity.pdbx_description
1 polymer ?
#
loop_
_entity_poly.entity_id
_entity_poly.type
_entity_poly.pdbx_seq_one_letter_code
_entity_poly.pdbx_strand_id
1 'polypeptide(L)'
;SDVDLDEKVRITREDYVRSTAHSKLISGMRLTRESLLKAALMSSDNRAAAALARTYPGGRKAFVAKMNERAAAIGMTNSFFADPTGLDNRNHSTARDLGKLVAAVYQHQEIRDASTTSMARISTGRRQVNLATTNRLIGDPSWRIGIQKTGFTTAAGRCMVVQSDVGERRLVMVVLDSPNNAQRADDMRTMRAYVQSESDFSRDFEHVAPYEIF
;
A
#
# COMPACT_ATOMS: atom_id res chain seq x y z
N SER A 1 1.06 13.07 12.83
CA SER A 1 0.29 14.28 12.47
C SER A 1 -1.16 14.00 12.75
N ASP A 2 -1.78 14.84 13.56
CA ASP A 2 -3.18 14.74 13.99
C ASP A 2 -4.15 15.09 12.85
N VAL A 3 -4.14 14.28 11.81
CA VAL A 3 -5.11 14.41 10.73
C VAL A 3 -6.39 13.73 11.20
N ASP A 4 -7.47 14.51 11.32
CA ASP A 4 -8.78 13.99 11.66
C ASP A 4 -9.29 13.04 10.56
N LEU A 5 -9.35 11.75 10.85
CA LEU A 5 -9.80 10.72 9.91
C LEU A 5 -11.32 10.79 9.65
N ASP A 6 -12.08 11.42 10.51
CA ASP A 6 -13.53 11.62 10.36
C ASP A 6 -13.87 12.84 9.49
N GLU A 7 -12.88 13.71 9.21
CA GLU A 7 -13.08 14.86 8.34
C GLU A 7 -13.60 14.42 6.96
N LYS A 8 -14.68 15.06 6.52
CA LYS A 8 -15.32 14.77 5.23
C LYS A 8 -14.67 15.54 4.09
N VAL A 9 -14.09 14.83 3.17
CA VAL A 9 -13.50 15.34 1.95
C VAL A 9 -14.47 15.18 0.77
N ARG A 10 -14.64 16.23 0.00
CA ARG A 10 -15.42 16.19 -1.25
C ARG A 10 -14.50 15.83 -2.41
N ILE A 11 -14.89 14.82 -3.20
CA ILE A 11 -14.24 14.50 -4.48
C ILE A 11 -14.55 15.61 -5.49
N THR A 12 -13.53 16.11 -6.13
CA THR A 12 -13.63 17.17 -7.13
C THR A 12 -13.10 16.71 -8.50
N ARG A 13 -13.23 17.56 -9.52
CA ARG A 13 -12.63 17.30 -10.84
C ARG A 13 -11.10 17.29 -10.81
N GLU A 14 -10.50 17.98 -9.85
CA GLU A 14 -9.05 18.02 -9.65
C GLU A 14 -8.47 16.68 -9.18
N ASP A 15 -9.31 15.80 -8.61
CA ASP A 15 -8.91 14.46 -8.18
C ASP A 15 -8.93 13.44 -9.32
N TYR A 16 -9.35 13.88 -10.51
CA TYR A 16 -9.30 13.02 -11.70
C TYR A 16 -7.84 12.81 -12.12
N VAL A 17 -7.47 11.55 -12.25
CA VAL A 17 -6.17 11.14 -12.79
C VAL A 17 -6.38 10.20 -13.98
N ARG A 18 -5.61 10.41 -15.03
CA ARG A 18 -5.67 9.55 -16.23
C ARG A 18 -5.03 8.21 -15.88
N SER A 19 -5.83 7.16 -15.81
CA SER A 19 -5.41 5.81 -15.47
C SER A 19 -6.27 4.78 -16.20
N THR A 20 -5.74 3.59 -16.42
CA THR A 20 -6.48 2.42 -16.90
C THR A 20 -7.37 1.83 -15.80
N ALA A 21 -7.08 2.10 -14.53
CA ALA A 21 -7.90 1.69 -13.40
C ALA A 21 -9.11 2.62 -13.25
N HIS A 22 -10.31 2.03 -13.22
CA HIS A 22 -11.56 2.79 -13.03
C HIS A 22 -11.81 3.02 -11.55
N SER A 23 -11.81 4.31 -11.14
CA SER A 23 -12.28 4.70 -9.83
C SER A 23 -13.81 4.69 -9.77
N LYS A 24 -14.36 4.12 -8.70
CA LYS A 24 -15.79 4.21 -8.38
C LYS A 24 -16.18 5.54 -7.72
N LEU A 25 -15.20 6.35 -7.33
CA LEU A 25 -15.43 7.66 -6.75
C LEU A 25 -15.67 8.69 -7.88
N ILE A 26 -16.75 9.43 -7.81
CA ILE A 26 -17.08 10.46 -8.79
C ILE A 26 -17.16 11.83 -8.14
N SER A 27 -16.98 12.90 -8.93
CA SER A 27 -17.06 14.28 -8.46
C SER A 27 -18.39 14.55 -7.75
N GLY A 28 -18.34 15.24 -6.64
CA GLY A 28 -19.47 15.54 -5.77
C GLY A 28 -19.67 14.58 -4.59
N MET A 29 -19.10 13.38 -4.62
CA MET A 29 -19.13 12.47 -3.48
C MET A 29 -18.38 13.07 -2.28
N ARG A 30 -18.86 12.75 -1.06
CA ARG A 30 -18.23 13.13 0.21
C ARG A 30 -17.92 11.89 1.00
N LEU A 31 -16.67 11.74 1.38
CA LEU A 31 -16.14 10.60 2.13
C LEU A 31 -15.31 11.10 3.29
N THR A 32 -15.23 10.33 4.38
CA THR A 32 -14.26 10.58 5.43
C THR A 32 -12.83 10.34 4.92
N ARG A 33 -11.83 10.95 5.54
CA ARG A 33 -10.41 10.67 5.23
C ARG A 33 -10.09 9.19 5.45
N GLU A 34 -10.65 8.56 6.49
CA GLU A 34 -10.52 7.12 6.71
C GLU A 34 -11.03 6.32 5.51
N SER A 35 -12.21 6.65 5.01
CA SER A 35 -12.78 5.98 3.83
C SER A 35 -11.93 6.17 2.57
N LEU A 36 -11.32 7.34 2.38
CA LEU A 36 -10.39 7.61 1.29
C LEU A 36 -9.08 6.82 1.46
N LEU A 37 -8.54 6.75 2.68
CA LEU A 37 -7.36 5.95 2.99
C LEU A 37 -7.63 4.47 2.67
N LYS A 38 -8.76 3.95 3.12
CA LYS A 38 -9.21 2.59 2.82
C LYS A 38 -9.35 2.33 1.31
N ALA A 39 -9.96 3.26 0.57
CA ALA A 39 -10.07 3.16 -0.89
C ALA A 39 -8.69 3.16 -1.58
N ALA A 40 -7.77 4.02 -1.14
CA ALA A 40 -6.43 4.13 -1.71
C ALA A 40 -5.58 2.88 -1.43
N LEU A 41 -5.61 2.34 -0.20
CA LEU A 41 -4.76 1.23 0.20
C LEU A 41 -5.33 -0.13 -0.20
N MET A 42 -6.61 -0.39 0.02
CA MET A 42 -7.25 -1.66 -0.27
C MET A 42 -7.47 -1.87 -1.77
N SER A 43 -8.10 -0.90 -2.44
CA SER A 43 -8.51 -1.02 -3.85
C SER A 43 -7.63 -0.23 -4.83
N SER A 44 -6.55 0.38 -4.36
CA SER A 44 -5.66 1.22 -5.18
C SER A 44 -6.41 2.34 -5.93
N ASP A 45 -7.39 2.96 -5.28
CA ASP A 45 -8.16 4.03 -5.91
C ASP A 45 -7.34 5.32 -6.05
N ASN A 46 -7.00 5.68 -7.28
CA ASN A 46 -6.15 6.82 -7.58
C ASN A 46 -6.82 8.16 -7.25
N ARG A 47 -8.16 8.27 -7.36
CA ARG A 47 -8.88 9.50 -6.98
C ARG A 47 -8.88 9.70 -5.47
N ALA A 48 -8.97 8.61 -4.71
CA ALA A 48 -8.84 8.67 -3.26
C ALA A 48 -7.46 9.20 -2.86
N ALA A 49 -6.38 8.66 -3.43
CA ALA A 49 -5.02 9.14 -3.18
C ALA A 49 -4.84 10.61 -3.60
N ALA A 50 -5.36 10.99 -4.76
CA ALA A 50 -5.32 12.38 -5.24
C ALA A 50 -6.09 13.34 -4.31
N ALA A 51 -7.27 12.94 -3.83
CA ALA A 51 -8.09 13.75 -2.91
C ALA A 51 -7.41 13.93 -1.55
N LEU A 52 -6.81 12.87 -0.99
CA LEU A 52 -6.02 12.95 0.24
C LEU A 52 -4.86 13.93 0.08
N ALA A 53 -4.13 13.84 -1.03
CA ALA A 53 -3.01 14.74 -1.30
C ALA A 53 -3.45 16.20 -1.54
N ARG A 54 -4.53 16.41 -2.27
CA ARG A 54 -5.07 17.76 -2.51
C ARG A 54 -5.51 18.45 -1.22
N THR A 55 -6.11 17.69 -0.30
CA THR A 55 -6.63 18.23 0.96
C THR A 55 -5.63 18.18 2.11
N TYR A 56 -4.38 17.84 1.83
CA TYR A 56 -3.30 17.97 2.78
C TYR A 56 -2.96 19.45 3.02
N PRO A 57 -2.54 19.88 4.21
CA PRO A 57 -2.08 21.25 4.46
C PRO A 57 -0.98 21.66 3.46
N GLY A 58 -1.22 22.72 2.70
CA GLY A 58 -0.35 23.14 1.60
C GLY A 58 -0.57 22.39 0.28
N GLY A 59 -1.56 21.51 0.21
CA GLY A 59 -2.02 20.84 -1.01
C GLY A 59 -1.11 19.73 -1.52
N ARG A 60 -1.35 19.29 -2.76
CA ARG A 60 -0.65 18.16 -3.39
C ARG A 60 0.87 18.32 -3.41
N LYS A 61 1.37 19.53 -3.67
CA LYS A 61 2.81 19.79 -3.71
C LYS A 61 3.46 19.56 -2.35
N ALA A 62 2.85 20.08 -1.29
CA ALA A 62 3.32 19.87 0.07
C ALA A 62 3.21 18.39 0.50
N PHE A 63 2.16 17.69 0.08
CA PHE A 63 2.01 16.27 0.33
C PHE A 63 3.16 15.45 -0.29
N VAL A 64 3.47 15.68 -1.57
CA VAL A 64 4.57 14.98 -2.26
C VAL A 64 5.93 15.33 -1.66
N ALA A 65 6.14 16.59 -1.29
CA ALA A 65 7.36 16.99 -0.57
C ALA A 65 7.48 16.22 0.76
N LYS A 66 6.36 16.06 1.49
CA LYS A 66 6.34 15.30 2.75
C LYS A 66 6.56 13.80 2.53
N MET A 67 6.07 13.22 1.42
CA MET A 67 6.38 11.83 1.07
C MET A 67 7.90 11.63 0.93
N ASN A 68 8.59 12.49 0.19
CA ASN A 68 10.04 12.40 0.00
C ASN A 68 10.83 12.70 1.29
N GLU A 69 10.39 13.67 2.08
CA GLU A 69 10.97 13.94 3.41
C GLU A 69 10.89 12.70 4.31
N ARG A 70 9.72 12.05 4.36
CA ARG A 70 9.54 10.82 5.15
C ARG A 70 10.36 9.66 4.61
N ALA A 71 10.43 9.50 3.29
CA ALA A 71 11.28 8.49 2.68
C ALA A 71 12.75 8.67 3.08
N ALA A 72 13.27 9.89 2.99
CA ALA A 72 14.63 10.20 3.43
C ALA A 72 14.84 9.91 4.92
N ALA A 73 13.89 10.31 5.78
CA ALA A 73 13.96 10.12 7.23
C ALA A 73 14.02 8.65 7.66
N ILE A 74 13.42 7.73 6.87
CA ILE A 74 13.51 6.28 7.13
C ILE A 74 14.59 5.58 6.29
N GLY A 75 15.48 6.37 5.66
CA GLY A 75 16.64 5.86 4.94
C GLY A 75 16.36 5.23 3.58
N MET A 76 15.27 5.62 2.91
CA MET A 76 14.94 5.20 1.53
C MET A 76 15.76 6.01 0.52
N THR A 77 17.07 5.75 0.45
CA THR A 77 18.03 6.56 -0.33
C THR A 77 17.95 6.36 -1.83
N ASN A 78 17.25 5.30 -2.28
CA ASN A 78 17.06 4.98 -3.70
C ASN A 78 15.59 5.11 -4.12
N SER A 79 14.86 6.03 -3.49
CA SER A 79 13.43 6.22 -3.75
C SER A 79 13.12 7.69 -3.98
N PHE A 80 12.20 7.93 -4.91
CA PHE A 80 11.67 9.27 -5.16
C PHE A 80 10.21 9.19 -5.55
N PHE A 81 9.41 10.10 -5.03
CA PHE A 81 7.99 10.22 -5.31
C PHE A 81 7.71 11.55 -6.01
N ALA A 82 7.21 11.48 -7.23
CA ALA A 82 6.81 12.63 -8.03
C ALA A 82 5.32 12.95 -7.88
N ASP A 83 4.51 11.93 -7.53
CA ASP A 83 3.07 12.06 -7.36
C ASP A 83 2.54 11.12 -6.26
N PRO A 84 1.31 11.35 -5.75
CA PRO A 84 0.75 10.55 -4.67
C PRO A 84 0.10 9.24 -5.14
N THR A 85 -0.03 9.01 -6.46
CA THR A 85 -0.78 7.88 -7.02
C THR A 85 0.12 6.77 -7.53
N GLY A 86 1.38 7.05 -7.81
CA GLY A 86 2.33 6.13 -8.44
C GLY A 86 2.18 6.07 -9.97
N LEU A 87 1.43 7.00 -10.59
CA LEU A 87 1.21 7.01 -12.04
C LEU A 87 2.25 7.81 -12.82
N ASP A 88 2.99 8.69 -12.16
CA ASP A 88 4.10 9.42 -12.77
C ASP A 88 5.31 8.48 -12.88
N ASN A 89 5.85 8.30 -14.08
CA ASN A 89 6.99 7.41 -14.34
C ASN A 89 8.30 7.84 -13.64
N ARG A 90 8.34 9.03 -13.05
CA ARG A 90 9.45 9.48 -12.22
C ARG A 90 9.43 8.87 -10.81
N ASN A 91 8.29 8.30 -10.37
CA ASN A 91 8.26 7.52 -9.14
C ASN A 91 9.16 6.30 -9.29
N HIS A 92 10.06 6.09 -8.36
CA HIS A 92 10.89 4.91 -8.32
C HIS A 92 11.26 4.54 -6.89
N SER A 93 11.54 3.28 -6.69
CA SER A 93 12.02 2.72 -5.43
C SER A 93 12.77 1.41 -5.68
N THR A 94 13.31 0.84 -4.63
CA THR A 94 13.91 -0.49 -4.60
C THR A 94 13.15 -1.40 -3.65
N ALA A 95 13.29 -2.72 -3.81
CA ALA A 95 12.70 -3.69 -2.89
C ALA A 95 13.15 -3.42 -1.43
N ARG A 96 14.43 -3.11 -1.23
CA ARG A 96 15.00 -2.79 0.09
C ARG A 96 14.36 -1.54 0.71
N ASP A 97 14.17 -0.48 -0.07
CA ASP A 97 13.57 0.77 0.43
C ASP A 97 12.07 0.59 0.72
N LEU A 98 11.36 -0.16 -0.12
CA LEU A 98 9.96 -0.52 0.14
C LEU A 98 9.82 -1.37 1.41
N GLY A 99 10.78 -2.24 1.69
CA GLY A 99 10.85 -2.98 2.96
C GLY A 99 10.95 -2.04 4.16
N LYS A 100 11.83 -1.02 4.10
CA LYS A 100 11.94 0.01 5.15
C LYS A 100 10.62 0.78 5.32
N LEU A 101 9.94 1.13 4.21
CA LEU A 101 8.65 1.79 4.26
C LEU A 101 7.61 0.94 4.99
N VAL A 102 7.49 -0.34 4.64
CA VAL A 102 6.54 -1.25 5.28
C VAL A 102 6.83 -1.39 6.77
N ALA A 103 8.11 -1.56 7.15
CA ALA A 103 8.51 -1.61 8.56
C ALA A 103 8.11 -0.35 9.32
N ALA A 104 8.34 0.84 8.73
CA ALA A 104 7.99 2.11 9.34
C ALA A 104 6.48 2.30 9.50
N VAL A 105 5.67 1.97 8.47
CA VAL A 105 4.21 2.18 8.52
C VAL A 105 3.48 1.10 9.31
N TYR A 106 4.11 -0.02 9.65
CA TYR A 106 3.52 -1.09 10.45
C TYR A 106 3.09 -0.63 11.85
N GLN A 107 3.66 0.46 12.36
CA GLN A 107 3.28 1.06 13.65
C GLN A 107 1.87 1.68 13.63
N HIS A 108 1.32 1.96 12.44
CA HIS A 108 0.05 2.66 12.26
C HIS A 108 -1.10 1.68 12.06
N GLN A 109 -1.97 1.53 13.08
CA GLN A 109 -3.10 0.59 13.05
C GLN A 109 -4.05 0.90 11.89
N GLU A 110 -4.34 2.18 11.65
CA GLU A 110 -5.22 2.65 10.58
C GLU A 110 -4.72 2.25 9.18
N ILE A 111 -3.40 2.19 8.98
CA ILE A 111 -2.79 1.73 7.72
C ILE A 111 -2.93 0.21 7.59
N ARG A 112 -2.68 -0.53 8.67
CA ARG A 112 -2.87 -1.98 8.68
C ARG A 112 -4.30 -2.34 8.34
N ASP A 113 -5.27 -1.77 9.06
CA ASP A 113 -6.70 -2.04 8.86
C ASP A 113 -7.16 -1.66 7.44
N ALA A 114 -6.76 -0.49 6.96
CA ALA A 114 -7.10 -0.04 5.62
C ALA A 114 -6.50 -0.94 4.53
N SER A 115 -5.26 -1.40 4.69
CA SER A 115 -4.57 -2.20 3.66
C SER A 115 -5.04 -3.66 3.62
N THR A 116 -5.44 -4.23 4.76
CA THR A 116 -5.81 -5.65 4.88
C THR A 116 -7.31 -5.92 4.80
N THR A 117 -8.14 -4.90 4.71
CA THR A 117 -9.58 -5.05 4.50
C THR A 117 -9.84 -5.74 3.15
N SER A 118 -10.57 -6.86 3.17
CA SER A 118 -10.91 -7.63 1.95
C SER A 118 -12.00 -6.97 1.14
N MET A 119 -13.07 -6.52 1.78
CA MET A 119 -14.20 -5.80 1.19
C MET A 119 -14.68 -4.70 2.13
N ALA A 120 -15.10 -3.58 1.56
CA ALA A 120 -15.68 -2.47 2.32
C ALA A 120 -16.86 -1.86 1.57
N ARG A 121 -17.88 -1.46 2.34
CA ARG A 121 -18.99 -0.65 1.85
C ARG A 121 -18.81 0.75 2.40
N ILE A 122 -18.51 1.70 1.51
CA ILE A 122 -18.17 3.07 1.87
C ILE A 122 -19.35 4.00 1.55
N SER A 123 -19.76 4.78 2.54
CA SER A 123 -20.76 5.84 2.34
C SER A 123 -20.13 7.03 1.61
N THR A 124 -20.82 7.54 0.59
CA THR A 124 -20.39 8.70 -0.19
C THR A 124 -21.35 9.90 -0.04
N GLY A 125 -22.12 9.88 1.03
CA GLY A 125 -23.17 10.84 1.36
C GLY A 125 -24.54 10.40 0.82
N ARG A 126 -24.69 10.23 -0.48
CA ARG A 126 -25.97 9.84 -1.11
C ARG A 126 -26.04 8.38 -1.53
N ARG A 127 -24.90 7.74 -1.69
CA ARG A 127 -24.78 6.37 -2.20
C ARG A 127 -23.78 5.59 -1.35
N GLN A 128 -23.84 4.28 -1.50
CA GLN A 128 -22.80 3.39 -1.00
C GLN A 128 -22.00 2.82 -2.18
N VAL A 129 -20.70 2.70 -2.00
CA VAL A 129 -19.76 2.12 -2.97
C VAL A 129 -19.13 0.89 -2.34
N ASN A 130 -19.24 -0.26 -3.02
CA ASN A 130 -18.56 -1.48 -2.60
C ASN A 130 -17.17 -1.51 -3.23
N LEU A 131 -16.16 -1.65 -2.38
CA LEU A 131 -14.75 -1.80 -2.76
C LEU A 131 -14.27 -3.19 -2.36
N ALA A 132 -13.30 -3.71 -3.09
CA ALA A 132 -12.64 -4.97 -2.79
C ALA A 132 -11.12 -4.82 -2.91
N THR A 133 -10.39 -5.63 -2.17
CA THR A 133 -8.93 -5.67 -2.25
C THR A 133 -8.45 -6.10 -3.64
N THR A 134 -7.32 -5.54 -4.04
CA THR A 134 -6.61 -5.95 -5.27
C THR A 134 -5.64 -7.11 -5.03
N ASN A 135 -5.45 -7.52 -3.78
CA ASN A 135 -4.56 -8.62 -3.40
C ASN A 135 -5.35 -9.88 -3.05
N ARG A 136 -5.24 -10.90 -3.89
CA ARG A 136 -5.94 -12.18 -3.69
C ARG A 136 -5.44 -12.98 -2.49
N LEU A 137 -4.26 -12.68 -1.94
CA LEU A 137 -3.73 -13.34 -0.75
C LEU A 137 -4.48 -12.93 0.53
N ILE A 138 -5.21 -11.80 0.54
CA ILE A 138 -6.03 -11.35 1.69
C ILE A 138 -7.22 -12.27 1.91
N GLY A 139 -7.58 -13.19 1.33
CA GLY A 139 -8.65 -14.16 1.64
C GLY A 139 -8.13 -15.55 1.94
N ASP A 140 -6.83 -15.75 1.81
CA ASP A 140 -6.18 -17.03 2.02
C ASP A 140 -5.85 -17.22 3.51
N PRO A 141 -6.49 -18.19 4.21
CA PRO A 141 -6.32 -18.38 5.64
C PRO A 141 -4.90 -18.82 6.05
N SER A 142 -4.08 -19.26 5.08
CA SER A 142 -2.68 -19.60 5.33
C SER A 142 -1.79 -18.36 5.51
N TRP A 143 -2.28 -17.15 5.17
CA TRP A 143 -1.55 -15.91 5.25
C TRP A 143 -2.01 -15.04 6.42
N ARG A 144 -1.07 -14.64 7.29
CA ARG A 144 -1.28 -13.64 8.34
C ARG A 144 -0.70 -12.30 7.89
N ILE A 145 -1.41 -11.62 6.99
CA ILE A 145 -0.96 -10.37 6.40
C ILE A 145 -1.31 -9.19 7.31
N GLY A 146 -0.32 -8.44 7.75
CA GLY A 146 -0.49 -7.22 8.53
C GLY A 146 -0.46 -5.94 7.69
N ILE A 147 0.25 -5.94 6.56
CA ILE A 147 0.25 -4.85 5.56
C ILE A 147 0.37 -5.43 4.17
N GLN A 148 -0.29 -4.81 3.21
CA GLN A 148 -0.10 -5.11 1.80
C GLN A 148 -0.36 -3.91 0.90
N LYS A 149 0.27 -3.93 -0.27
CA LYS A 149 -0.08 -3.04 -1.37
C LYS A 149 0.31 -3.68 -2.70
N THR A 150 -0.60 -3.67 -3.66
CA THR A 150 -0.32 -4.02 -5.05
C THR A 150 -0.09 -2.77 -5.87
N GLY A 151 0.70 -2.87 -6.94
CA GLY A 151 0.92 -1.83 -7.93
C GLY A 151 0.92 -2.40 -9.34
N PHE A 152 0.56 -1.56 -10.31
CA PHE A 152 0.74 -1.83 -11.72
C PHE A 152 0.81 -0.54 -12.52
N THR A 153 1.86 -0.40 -13.28
CA THR A 153 1.95 0.51 -14.44
C THR A 153 2.65 -0.25 -15.57
N THR A 154 2.51 0.23 -16.81
CA THR A 154 3.23 -0.39 -17.94
C THR A 154 4.75 -0.31 -17.76
N ALA A 155 5.24 0.74 -17.11
CA ALA A 155 6.67 0.94 -16.88
C ALA A 155 7.23 0.08 -15.72
N ALA A 156 6.41 -0.19 -14.68
CA ALA A 156 6.87 -0.87 -13.47
C ALA A 156 6.51 -2.36 -13.44
N GLY A 157 5.72 -2.86 -14.39
CA GLY A 157 5.16 -4.20 -14.30
C GLY A 157 4.21 -4.36 -13.11
N ARG A 158 3.97 -5.59 -12.70
CA ARG A 158 3.13 -5.88 -11.53
C ARG A 158 3.96 -6.01 -10.27
N CYS A 159 3.66 -5.14 -9.32
CA CYS A 159 4.39 -5.06 -8.06
C CYS A 159 3.50 -5.46 -6.88
N MET A 160 4.11 -5.94 -5.81
CA MET A 160 3.45 -6.23 -4.55
C MET A 160 4.43 -6.10 -3.39
N VAL A 161 3.96 -5.50 -2.32
CA VAL A 161 4.60 -5.57 -1.00
C VAL A 161 3.65 -6.22 -0.03
N VAL A 162 4.16 -7.11 0.81
CA VAL A 162 3.40 -7.81 1.85
C VAL A 162 4.25 -7.90 3.10
N GLN A 163 3.70 -7.48 4.24
CA GLN A 163 4.19 -7.93 5.54
C GLN A 163 3.30 -9.07 6.00
N SER A 164 3.91 -10.18 6.40
CA SER A 164 3.20 -11.34 6.93
C SER A 164 4.02 -12.03 8.01
N ASP A 165 3.32 -12.63 8.97
CA ASP A 165 3.96 -13.51 9.94
C ASP A 165 4.09 -14.91 9.35
N VAL A 166 5.29 -15.50 9.45
CA VAL A 166 5.63 -16.84 9.00
C VAL A 166 6.33 -17.57 10.13
N GLY A 167 5.64 -18.50 10.76
CA GLY A 167 6.09 -19.03 12.05
C GLY A 167 6.14 -17.93 13.10
N GLU A 168 7.28 -17.78 13.76
CA GLU A 168 7.58 -16.73 14.74
C GLU A 168 8.22 -15.48 14.11
N ARG A 169 8.54 -15.54 12.82
CA ARG A 169 9.23 -14.47 12.09
C ARG A 169 8.22 -13.50 11.46
N ARG A 170 8.52 -12.22 11.54
CA ARG A 170 7.78 -11.17 10.85
C ARG A 170 8.55 -10.74 9.60
N LEU A 171 8.01 -11.07 8.43
CA LEU A 171 8.67 -10.86 7.15
C LEU A 171 8.05 -9.71 6.38
N VAL A 172 8.89 -8.98 5.64
CA VAL A 172 8.45 -8.11 4.56
C VAL A 172 8.95 -8.68 3.24
N MET A 173 8.04 -9.00 2.36
CA MET A 173 8.30 -9.55 1.03
C MET A 173 7.94 -8.52 -0.02
N VAL A 174 8.82 -8.32 -1.01
CA VAL A 174 8.64 -7.34 -2.09
C VAL A 174 8.90 -8.01 -3.42
N VAL A 175 7.91 -7.91 -4.32
CA VAL A 175 8.02 -8.35 -5.72
C VAL A 175 7.82 -7.14 -6.61
N LEU A 176 8.73 -6.94 -7.56
CA LEU A 176 8.69 -5.86 -8.55
C LEU A 176 8.75 -6.48 -9.95
N ASP A 177 8.09 -5.83 -10.90
CA ASP A 177 8.14 -6.15 -12.33
C ASP A 177 7.72 -7.59 -12.68
N SER A 178 6.77 -8.18 -11.97
CA SER A 178 6.20 -9.47 -12.39
C SER A 178 5.37 -9.31 -13.67
N PRO A 179 5.44 -10.27 -14.61
CA PRO A 179 4.78 -10.16 -15.90
C PRO A 179 3.26 -10.23 -15.82
N ASN A 180 2.71 -10.92 -14.80
CA ASN A 180 1.28 -11.08 -14.61
C ASN A 180 0.90 -11.29 -13.13
N ASN A 181 -0.41 -11.26 -12.83
CA ASN A 181 -0.90 -11.39 -11.46
C ASN A 181 -0.67 -12.79 -10.84
N ALA A 182 -0.66 -13.84 -11.68
CA ALA A 182 -0.41 -15.20 -11.20
C ALA A 182 1.04 -15.33 -10.75
N GLN A 183 1.99 -14.95 -11.60
CA GLN A 183 3.41 -14.99 -11.27
C GLN A 183 3.72 -14.16 -10.02
N ARG A 184 3.19 -12.93 -9.91
CA ARG A 184 3.36 -12.09 -8.72
C ARG A 184 2.91 -12.78 -7.43
N ALA A 185 1.78 -13.51 -7.48
CA ALA A 185 1.29 -14.26 -6.32
C ALA A 185 2.14 -15.51 -6.04
N ASP A 186 2.64 -16.17 -7.09
CA ASP A 186 3.48 -17.35 -6.96
C ASP A 186 4.88 -16.98 -6.44
N ASP A 187 5.45 -15.85 -6.87
CA ASP A 187 6.69 -15.30 -6.34
C ASP A 187 6.59 -15.07 -4.81
N MET A 188 5.46 -14.49 -4.35
CA MET A 188 5.20 -14.32 -2.92
C MET A 188 5.11 -15.65 -2.16
N ARG A 189 4.44 -16.66 -2.75
CA ARG A 189 4.36 -18.00 -2.15
C ARG A 189 5.71 -18.67 -2.07
N THR A 190 6.53 -18.54 -3.11
CA THR A 190 7.88 -19.09 -3.18
C THR A 190 8.79 -18.49 -2.11
N MET A 191 8.81 -17.16 -1.99
CA MET A 191 9.57 -16.48 -0.93
C MET A 191 9.14 -16.94 0.47
N ARG A 192 7.82 -17.04 0.70
CA ARG A 192 7.29 -17.52 1.97
C ARG A 192 7.73 -18.96 2.26
N ALA A 193 7.59 -19.86 1.27
CA ALA A 193 7.97 -21.27 1.41
C ALA A 193 9.48 -21.44 1.68
N TYR A 194 10.32 -20.63 1.04
CA TYR A 194 11.74 -20.60 1.27
C TYR A 194 12.08 -20.29 2.74
N VAL A 195 11.46 -19.23 3.29
CA VAL A 195 11.70 -18.88 4.70
C VAL A 195 11.14 -19.94 5.67
N GLN A 196 10.01 -20.56 5.33
CA GLN A 196 9.48 -21.67 6.13
C GLN A 196 10.43 -22.86 6.18
N SER A 197 11.03 -23.23 5.03
CA SER A 197 11.99 -24.33 5.00
C SER A 197 13.30 -24.04 5.76
N GLU A 198 13.76 -22.78 5.74
CA GLU A 198 14.94 -22.39 6.54
C GLU A 198 14.65 -22.38 8.05
N SER A 199 13.45 -22.01 8.48
CA SER A 199 13.10 -22.03 9.90
C SER A 199 13.04 -23.45 10.48
N ASP A 200 12.82 -24.46 9.66
CA ASP A 200 12.92 -25.85 10.06
C ASP A 200 14.38 -26.31 10.24
N PHE A 201 15.35 -25.59 9.65
CA PHE A 201 16.79 -25.88 9.73
C PHE A 201 17.57 -25.10 10.81
N SER A 202 17.04 -23.93 11.24
CA SER A 202 17.79 -23.05 12.16
C SER A 202 17.03 -22.78 13.46
N ARG A 203 17.03 -23.77 14.37
CA ARG A 203 16.71 -23.50 15.79
C ARG A 203 17.84 -22.81 16.57
N ASP A 204 18.92 -22.37 15.90
CA ASP A 204 20.17 -21.97 16.55
C ASP A 204 20.64 -20.53 16.33
N PHE A 205 19.79 -19.61 15.88
CA PHE A 205 20.17 -18.17 15.79
C PHE A 205 19.27 -17.27 16.62
N GLU A 206 19.63 -17.08 17.87
CA GLU A 206 19.22 -15.93 18.70
C GLU A 206 19.84 -14.66 18.11
N HIS A 207 19.03 -13.72 17.72
CA HIS A 207 19.21 -12.32 17.32
C HIS A 207 18.78 -12.03 15.88
N VAL A 208 17.46 -12.01 15.69
CA VAL A 208 16.87 -11.53 14.43
C VAL A 208 16.43 -10.09 14.64
N ALA A 209 16.86 -9.22 13.74
CA ALA A 209 16.29 -7.88 13.61
C ALA A 209 14.75 -7.96 13.48
N PRO A 210 13.97 -6.99 13.97
CA PRO A 210 12.51 -7.08 14.02
C PRO A 210 11.84 -7.28 12.65
N TYR A 211 12.60 -7.14 11.54
CA TYR A 211 12.14 -7.38 10.16
C TYR A 211 13.25 -7.89 9.27
N GLU A 212 12.97 -8.93 8.48
CA GLU A 212 13.80 -9.37 7.36
C GLU A 212 13.19 -8.86 6.04
N ILE A 213 14.04 -8.30 5.16
CA ILE A 213 13.65 -7.75 3.85
C ILE A 213 14.21 -8.68 2.78
N PHE A 214 13.33 -9.31 2.01
CA PHE A 214 13.63 -10.18 0.87
C PHE A 214 13.17 -9.57 -0.45
#